data_09038d9a39a04777dc36ac4207dab0d6
#
_entry.id   09038d9a39a04777dc36ac4207dab0d6
#
_cell.length_a   1.000
_cell.length_b   1.000
_cell.length_c   1.000
_cell.angle_alpha   90.00
_cell.angle_beta   90.00
_cell.angle_gamma   90.00
#
_symmetry.space_group_name_H-M   'P 1'
#
loop_
_entity.id
_entity.type
_entity.pdbx_description
1 polymer ?
#
loop_
_entity_poly.entity_id
_entity_poly.type
_entity_poly.pdbx_seq_one_letter_code
_entity_poly.pdbx_strand_id
1 'polypeptide(L)'
;LEETVSVFHEINDTVQALVSNLQGITSGMTELVGDKDDVLKKIQAVSQASESASAATTEVTASISEQVEFLKGLTKDAENLQMQTRELEAAMSKFKI
;
A
#
# COMPACT_ATOMS: atom_id res chain seq x y z
N LEU A 1 -15.15 69.03 7.73
CA LEU A 1 -15.73 68.26 8.85
C LEU A 1 -16.50 67.04 8.37
N GLU A 2 -17.38 67.16 7.37
CA GLU A 2 -18.09 66.01 6.83
C GLU A 2 -17.16 65.03 6.13
N GLU A 3 -16.16 65.49 5.39
CA GLU A 3 -15.13 64.64 4.75
C GLU A 3 -14.33 63.89 5.80
N THR A 4 -13.99 64.49 6.92
CA THR A 4 -13.24 63.86 8.00
C THR A 4 -14.04 62.74 8.63
N VAL A 5 -15.35 62.98 8.91
CA VAL A 5 -16.24 61.97 9.47
C VAL A 5 -16.41 60.82 8.48
N SER A 6 -16.57 61.11 7.17
CA SER A 6 -16.67 60.08 6.12
C SER A 6 -15.43 59.22 6.06
N VAL A 7 -14.21 59.82 6.17
CA VAL A 7 -12.95 59.09 6.18
C VAL A 7 -12.85 58.18 7.42
N PHE A 8 -13.27 58.67 8.59
CA PHE A 8 -13.31 57.84 9.81
C PHE A 8 -14.26 56.65 9.68
N HIS A 9 -15.41 56.82 9.02
CA HIS A 9 -16.34 55.72 8.74
C HIS A 9 -15.72 54.70 7.81
N GLU A 10 -15.03 55.12 6.75
CA GLU A 10 -14.33 54.23 5.83
C GLU A 10 -13.22 53.43 6.53
N ILE A 11 -12.45 54.10 7.41
CA ILE A 11 -11.40 53.44 8.21
C ILE A 11 -12.04 52.40 9.14
N ASN A 12 -13.12 52.73 9.82
CA ASN A 12 -13.82 51.80 10.69
C ASN A 12 -14.33 50.58 9.92
N ASP A 13 -14.94 50.78 8.76
CA ASP A 13 -15.44 49.68 7.90
C ASP A 13 -14.29 48.82 7.44
N THR A 14 -13.18 49.39 7.04
CA THR A 14 -11.96 48.67 6.60
C THR A 14 -11.38 47.86 7.77
N VAL A 15 -11.33 48.42 8.97
CA VAL A 15 -10.84 47.71 10.18
C VAL A 15 -11.76 46.53 10.49
N GLN A 16 -13.07 46.70 10.42
CA GLN A 16 -14.03 45.63 10.66
C GLN A 16 -13.87 44.49 9.61
N ALA A 17 -13.70 44.85 8.34
CA ALA A 17 -13.44 43.87 7.28
C ALA A 17 -12.12 43.13 7.55
N LEU A 18 -11.09 43.84 8.00
CA LEU A 18 -9.79 43.24 8.32
C LEU A 18 -9.94 42.24 9.47
N VAL A 19 -10.65 42.62 10.56
CA VAL A 19 -10.90 41.73 11.71
C VAL A 19 -11.65 40.46 11.23
N SER A 20 -12.66 40.63 10.40
CA SER A 20 -13.42 39.50 9.84
C SER A 20 -12.53 38.56 9.03
N ASN A 21 -11.65 39.14 8.18
CA ASN A 21 -10.71 38.36 7.38
C ASN A 21 -9.71 37.61 8.27
N LEU A 22 -9.22 38.24 9.33
CA LEU A 22 -8.30 37.60 10.28
C LEU A 22 -8.97 36.45 11.02
N GLN A 23 -10.24 36.60 11.39
CA GLN A 23 -11.02 35.50 11.98
C GLN A 23 -11.17 34.33 11.02
N GLY A 24 -11.43 34.62 9.75
CA GLY A 24 -11.49 33.60 8.69
C GLY A 24 -10.16 32.87 8.52
N ILE A 25 -9.06 33.60 8.53
CA ILE A 25 -7.71 33.03 8.45
C ILE A 25 -7.43 32.12 9.66
N THR A 26 -7.78 32.56 10.86
CA THR A 26 -7.60 31.76 12.08
C THR A 26 -8.40 30.47 12.02
N SER A 27 -9.65 30.53 11.56
CA SER A 27 -10.50 29.35 11.36
C SER A 27 -9.90 28.39 10.31
N GLY A 28 -9.41 28.95 9.21
CA GLY A 28 -8.75 28.19 8.17
C GLY A 28 -7.49 27.50 8.66
N MET A 29 -6.70 28.16 9.49
CA MET A 29 -5.51 27.58 10.10
C MET A 29 -5.84 26.42 11.03
N THR A 30 -6.93 26.53 11.80
CA THR A 30 -7.41 25.46 12.67
C THR A 30 -7.81 24.24 11.85
N GLU A 31 -8.52 24.44 10.73
CA GLU A 31 -8.86 23.36 9.79
C GLU A 31 -7.61 22.71 9.19
N LEU A 32 -6.61 23.51 8.81
CA LEU A 32 -5.36 23.01 8.27
C LEU A 32 -4.61 22.12 9.28
N VAL A 33 -4.59 22.51 10.53
CA VAL A 33 -3.98 21.69 11.60
C VAL A 33 -4.71 20.35 11.73
N GLY A 34 -6.04 20.38 11.71
CA GLY A 34 -6.86 19.17 11.73
C GLY A 34 -6.61 18.28 10.51
N ASP A 35 -6.57 18.87 9.33
CA ASP A 35 -6.30 18.16 8.06
C ASP A 35 -4.89 17.55 8.07
N LYS A 36 -3.91 18.30 8.57
CA LYS A 36 -2.53 17.81 8.73
C LYS A 36 -2.50 16.55 9.60
N ASP A 37 -3.19 16.57 10.73
CA ASP A 37 -3.24 15.43 11.64
C ASP A 37 -3.89 14.21 10.97
N ASP A 38 -4.95 14.44 10.23
CA ASP A 38 -5.64 13.36 9.47
C ASP A 38 -4.72 12.77 8.40
N VAL A 39 -3.98 13.61 7.68
CA VAL A 39 -3.00 13.17 6.68
C VAL A 39 -1.90 12.34 7.33
N LEU A 40 -1.37 12.78 8.48
CA LEU A 40 -0.35 12.02 9.21
C LEU A 40 -0.86 10.64 9.64
N LYS A 41 -2.09 10.56 10.12
CA LYS A 41 -2.72 9.26 10.47
C LYS A 41 -2.84 8.36 9.25
N LYS A 42 -3.25 8.91 8.11
CA LYS A 42 -3.36 8.16 6.85
C LYS A 42 -1.99 7.69 6.37
N ILE A 43 -0.96 8.51 6.50
CA ILE A 43 0.42 8.13 6.15
C ILE A 43 0.88 6.97 7.02
N GLN A 44 0.61 7.00 8.32
CA GLN A 44 0.92 5.90 9.23
C GLN A 44 0.20 4.61 8.83
N ALA A 45 -1.08 4.71 8.48
CA ALA A 45 -1.88 3.56 8.02
C ALA A 45 -1.31 2.97 6.72
N VAL A 46 -0.92 3.82 5.76
CA VAL A 46 -0.29 3.38 4.50
C VAL A 46 1.05 2.71 4.78
N SER A 47 1.85 3.27 5.69
CA SER A 47 3.14 2.70 6.07
C SER A 47 2.96 1.29 6.66
N GLN A 48 2.01 1.11 7.58
CA GLN A 48 1.70 -0.20 8.17
C GLN A 48 1.19 -1.19 7.12
N ALA A 49 0.33 -0.73 6.21
CA ALA A 49 -0.16 -1.57 5.11
C ALA A 49 0.99 -1.99 4.19
N SER A 50 1.94 -1.09 3.93
CA SER A 50 3.12 -1.38 3.11
C SER A 50 4.03 -2.41 3.77
N GLU A 51 4.24 -2.29 5.08
CA GLU A 51 5.01 -3.28 5.85
C GLU A 51 4.35 -4.65 5.80
N SER A 52 3.03 -4.70 5.99
CA SER A 52 2.26 -5.94 5.92
C SER A 52 2.32 -6.57 4.52
N ALA A 53 2.21 -5.75 3.48
CA ALA A 53 2.31 -6.21 2.09
C ALA A 53 3.71 -6.75 1.79
N SER A 54 4.74 -6.10 2.29
CA SER A 54 6.14 -6.56 2.15
C SER A 54 6.35 -7.92 2.83
N ALA A 55 5.84 -8.08 4.04
CA ALA A 55 5.91 -9.35 4.78
C ALA A 55 5.16 -10.46 4.02
N ALA A 56 3.96 -10.17 3.52
CA ALA A 56 3.18 -11.12 2.72
C ALA A 56 3.92 -11.51 1.43
N THR A 57 4.55 -10.56 0.77
CA THR A 57 5.35 -10.81 -0.43
C THR A 57 6.53 -11.74 -0.12
N THR A 58 7.20 -11.54 1.01
CA THR A 58 8.30 -12.40 1.46
C THR A 58 7.80 -13.84 1.70
N GLU A 59 6.64 -13.99 2.34
CA GLU A 59 6.03 -15.31 2.58
C GLU A 59 5.65 -16.00 1.26
N VAL A 60 5.05 -15.26 0.34
CA VAL A 60 4.69 -15.80 -0.99
C VAL A 60 5.94 -16.24 -1.74
N THR A 61 6.98 -15.43 -1.71
CA THR A 61 8.26 -15.77 -2.37
C THR A 61 8.86 -17.05 -1.77
N ALA A 62 8.84 -17.21 -0.47
CA ALA A 62 9.31 -18.42 0.21
C ALA A 62 8.47 -19.64 -0.20
N SER A 63 7.13 -19.49 -0.24
CA SER A 63 6.22 -20.56 -0.66
C SER A 63 6.47 -20.97 -2.11
N ILE A 64 6.71 -20.00 -2.99
CA ILE A 64 7.02 -20.29 -4.40
C ILE A 64 8.34 -21.07 -4.49
N SER A 65 9.36 -20.70 -3.71
CA SER A 65 10.64 -21.41 -3.68
C SER A 65 10.45 -22.88 -3.24
N GLU A 66 9.66 -23.10 -2.20
CA GLU A 66 9.31 -24.44 -1.73
C GLU A 66 8.56 -25.25 -2.80
N GLN A 67 7.62 -24.62 -3.50
CA GLN A 67 6.88 -25.27 -4.59
C GLN A 67 7.80 -25.63 -5.76
N VAL A 68 8.76 -24.78 -6.09
CA VAL A 68 9.73 -25.06 -7.15
C VAL A 68 10.59 -26.28 -6.75
N GLU A 69 11.04 -26.37 -5.51
CA GLU A 69 11.78 -27.54 -5.02
C GLU A 69 10.91 -28.81 -5.05
N PHE A 70 9.67 -28.68 -4.63
CA PHE A 70 8.71 -29.80 -4.70
C PHE A 70 8.51 -30.29 -6.14
N LEU A 71 8.34 -29.36 -7.09
CA LEU A 71 8.19 -29.70 -8.51
C LEU A 71 9.42 -30.38 -9.08
N LYS A 72 10.62 -29.96 -8.68
CA LYS A 72 11.86 -30.63 -9.07
C LYS A 72 11.89 -32.07 -8.57
N GLY A 73 11.51 -32.28 -7.31
CA GLY A 73 11.38 -33.62 -6.73
C GLY A 73 10.39 -34.49 -7.47
N LEU A 74 9.21 -33.89 -7.80
CA LEU A 74 8.16 -34.59 -8.55
C LEU A 74 8.62 -34.98 -9.95
N THR A 75 9.35 -34.08 -10.63
CA THR A 75 9.92 -34.36 -11.95
C THR A 75 10.91 -35.54 -11.87
N LYS A 76 11.76 -35.55 -10.86
CA LYS A 76 12.73 -36.63 -10.65
C LYS A 76 12.02 -37.97 -10.37
N ASP A 77 10.95 -37.94 -9.55
CA ASP A 77 10.14 -39.12 -9.27
C ASP A 77 9.47 -39.66 -10.54
N ALA A 78 8.98 -38.79 -11.39
CA ALA A 78 8.37 -39.16 -12.69
C ALA A 78 9.40 -39.80 -13.60
N GLU A 79 10.63 -39.28 -13.67
CA GLU A 79 11.73 -39.85 -14.42
C GLU A 79 12.09 -41.25 -13.89
N ASN A 80 12.18 -41.41 -12.58
CA ASN A 80 12.45 -42.70 -11.93
C ASN A 80 11.34 -43.71 -12.24
N LEU A 81 10.10 -43.27 -12.18
CA LEU A 81 8.94 -44.11 -12.50
C LEU A 81 9.00 -44.57 -13.97
N GLN A 82 9.35 -43.65 -14.86
CA GLN A 82 9.52 -43.97 -16.28
C GLN A 82 10.61 -45.00 -16.49
N MET A 83 11.73 -44.87 -15.80
CA MET A 83 12.83 -45.88 -15.86
C MET A 83 12.37 -47.22 -15.34
N GLN A 84 11.65 -47.27 -14.22
CA GLN A 84 11.12 -48.50 -13.63
C GLN A 84 10.12 -49.17 -14.61
N THR A 85 9.28 -48.38 -15.28
CA THR A 85 8.35 -48.87 -16.25
C THR A 85 9.08 -49.54 -17.45
N ARG A 86 10.15 -48.92 -17.92
CA ARG A 86 10.99 -49.49 -19.01
C ARG A 86 11.65 -50.76 -18.56
N GLU A 87 12.17 -50.82 -17.34
CA GLU A 87 12.77 -52.05 -16.77
C GLU A 87 11.74 -53.17 -16.66
N LEU A 88 10.53 -52.82 -16.23
CA LEU A 88 9.42 -53.77 -16.14
C LEU A 88 9.03 -54.29 -17.52
N GLU A 89 8.92 -53.42 -18.52
CA GLU A 89 8.65 -53.81 -19.89
C GLU A 89 9.73 -54.77 -20.45
N ALA A 90 11.00 -54.46 -20.17
CA ALA A 90 12.12 -55.30 -20.58
C ALA A 90 12.06 -56.69 -19.92
N ALA A 91 11.72 -56.71 -18.60
CA ALA A 91 11.55 -57.97 -17.87
C ALA A 91 10.38 -58.79 -18.39
N MET A 92 9.26 -58.16 -18.71
CA MET A 92 8.08 -58.80 -19.28
C MET A 92 8.35 -59.32 -20.67
N SER A 93 9.13 -58.59 -21.46
CA SER A 93 9.53 -59.02 -22.81
C SER A 93 10.35 -60.31 -22.77
N LYS A 94 11.15 -60.56 -21.74
CA LYS A 94 11.89 -61.79 -21.54
C LYS A 94 11.00 -62.98 -21.26
N PHE A 95 9.81 -62.74 -20.64
CA PHE A 95 8.83 -63.81 -20.37
C PHE A 95 7.86 -64.05 -21.52
N LYS A 96 7.86 -63.17 -22.52
CA LYS A 96 7.02 -63.30 -23.68
C LYS A 96 7.71 -64.19 -24.74
N ILE A 97 7.31 -65.40 -24.74
CA ILE A 97 7.75 -66.37 -25.79
C ILE A 97 6.68 -66.46 -26.84
#